data_e65c047c3fcd56d7114e08367c9864d5
#
_entry.id   e65c047c3fcd56d7114e08367c9864d5
#
_cell.length_a   1.000
_cell.length_b   1.000
_cell.length_c   1.000
_cell.angle_alpha   90.00
_cell.angle_beta   90.00
_cell.angle_gamma   90.00
#
_symmetry.space_group_name_H-M   'P 1'
#
loop_
_entity.id
_entity.type
_entity.pdbx_description
1 polymer ?
#
loop_
_entity_poly.entity_id
_entity_poly.type
_entity_poly.pdbx_seq_one_letter_code
_entity_poly.pdbx_strand_id
1 'polypeptide(L)'
;MLQALRSNASRQTIAKSGVVQPPVGGWDASSALAAMPADRAVELVNFFPQPGYIEARRGYDYQASDIVSGTTPVNSLMTWQGQGSTSKLFAAAGTGIYDVSTEGVPTASLTGLTESKWQWANFTNTGNTYLVICNGADSVRNYDGSSWTTPSITGASSSSFIQVNVHKKRLWFVQKDSTKAWYLATDAIAGAATSFELGSVFSRGGYLMAMATWTKDGGSGPDDYAVFVSSRGQVALYQGVDPGSDFTLAGVFDYGAPIGRRCVCKYGSDLLLLTVNGLIPMSQSFSVDQSNQAQQAITANIQQAMADAARSYASGYGWEVCVYNKGTRIILNVPTVSGSVAEQYVMNTLTGAWCKFTGMAANCWVVWNDRLFFGDSTGSVFEADKGSADVATPITAYGQCAYQSFRSPGNLKRFTMMQPLVTSSNNSRPSLGISTDFIETSEMSTASVQGAEGLTLWDAALWDVDDWSGSITQINDWVSIPAIGRFASVKFQAQTGVEATGSDGSYWGVDSWGDGIWGGTSFASDETMRINGFVVLYETGGYI
;
A
#
# COMPACT_ATOMS: atom_id res chain seq x y z
N MET A 1 7.65 -54.59 60.12
CA MET A 1 8.20 -53.46 59.35
C MET A 1 7.68 -53.55 57.93
N LEU A 2 6.53 -52.94 57.65
CA LEU A 2 5.95 -52.92 56.31
C LEU A 2 6.33 -51.59 55.69
N GLN A 3 7.25 -51.56 54.75
CA GLN A 3 7.59 -50.43 53.95
C GLN A 3 6.51 -50.25 52.89
N ALA A 4 5.73 -49.19 53.03
CA ALA A 4 4.77 -48.80 52.03
C ALA A 4 5.49 -48.31 50.77
N LEU A 5 5.42 -49.08 49.70
CA LEU A 5 5.78 -48.65 48.36
C LEU A 5 4.85 -47.53 47.92
N ARG A 6 5.32 -46.29 48.02
CA ARG A 6 4.66 -45.14 47.34
C ARG A 6 4.81 -45.37 45.82
N SER A 7 3.75 -45.78 45.17
CA SER A 7 3.67 -45.75 43.73
C SER A 7 3.77 -44.28 43.29
N ASN A 8 4.87 -43.88 42.70
CA ASN A 8 4.94 -42.67 41.91
C ASN A 8 4.05 -42.86 40.67
N ALA A 9 2.76 -42.60 40.84
CA ALA A 9 1.90 -42.39 39.68
C ALA A 9 2.46 -41.15 38.95
N SER A 10 3.19 -41.38 37.89
CA SER A 10 3.55 -40.30 36.97
C SER A 10 2.24 -39.65 36.55
N ARG A 11 2.02 -38.40 36.96
CA ARG A 11 0.91 -37.62 36.45
C ARG A 11 1.12 -37.54 34.93
N GLN A 12 0.33 -38.29 34.19
CA GLN A 12 0.25 -38.16 32.75
C GLN A 12 -0.18 -36.71 32.48
N THR A 13 0.74 -35.88 31.98
CA THR A 13 0.42 -34.57 31.48
C THR A 13 -0.43 -34.76 30.23
N ILE A 14 -1.69 -34.37 30.31
CA ILE A 14 -2.59 -34.42 29.16
C ILE A 14 -2.21 -33.26 28.24
N ALA A 15 -1.83 -33.60 27.01
CA ALA A 15 -1.62 -32.60 25.97
C ALA A 15 -2.94 -31.89 25.68
N LYS A 16 -2.89 -30.57 25.62
CA LYS A 16 -4.01 -29.68 25.27
C LYS A 16 -3.75 -29.06 23.90
N SER A 17 -4.83 -28.75 23.19
CA SER A 17 -4.77 -27.99 21.95
C SER A 17 -5.37 -26.61 22.15
N GLY A 18 -4.78 -25.61 21.50
CA GLY A 18 -5.30 -24.26 21.39
C GLY A 18 -5.33 -23.83 19.93
N VAL A 19 -6.39 -23.16 19.52
CA VAL A 19 -6.49 -22.56 18.18
C VAL A 19 -6.04 -21.11 18.27
N VAL A 20 -5.10 -20.72 17.41
CA VAL A 20 -4.68 -19.35 17.20
C VAL A 20 -5.30 -18.89 15.88
N GLN A 21 -6.11 -17.86 15.95
CA GLN A 21 -6.76 -17.27 14.78
C GLN A 21 -5.72 -16.56 13.90
N PRO A 22 -5.96 -16.48 12.57
CA PRO A 22 -5.12 -15.66 11.71
C PRO A 22 -5.28 -14.19 12.10
N PRO A 23 -4.25 -13.35 11.95
CA PRO A 23 -4.30 -11.96 12.38
C PRO A 23 -5.11 -11.09 11.39
N VAL A 24 -6.41 -11.33 11.31
CA VAL A 24 -7.34 -10.61 10.43
C VAL A 24 -7.57 -9.16 10.84
N GLY A 25 -7.34 -8.81 12.12
CA GLY A 25 -7.31 -7.43 12.61
C GLY A 25 -6.08 -6.64 12.15
N GLY A 26 -5.12 -7.33 11.50
CA GLY A 26 -3.94 -6.75 10.87
C GLY A 26 -2.83 -6.39 11.84
N TRP A 27 -1.86 -5.64 11.33
CA TRP A 27 -0.70 -5.15 12.06
C TRP A 27 -1.10 -4.09 13.10
N ASP A 28 -0.63 -4.25 14.32
CA ASP A 28 -0.83 -3.33 15.43
C ASP A 28 0.53 -2.94 16.03
N ALA A 29 0.97 -1.73 15.74
CA ALA A 29 2.21 -1.16 16.27
C ALA A 29 1.97 -0.21 17.46
N SER A 30 0.72 -0.10 17.94
CA SER A 30 0.34 0.86 18.98
C SER A 30 0.00 0.20 20.31
N SER A 31 -0.53 -1.01 20.29
CA SER A 31 -0.91 -1.75 21.49
C SER A 31 0.28 -2.35 22.22
N ALA A 32 0.24 -2.36 23.56
CA ALA A 32 1.23 -3.11 24.33
C ALA A 32 1.11 -4.62 24.03
N LEU A 33 2.23 -5.32 23.88
CA LEU A 33 2.29 -6.74 23.49
C LEU A 33 1.42 -7.65 24.38
N ALA A 34 1.34 -7.33 25.67
CA ALA A 34 0.54 -8.11 26.63
C ALA A 34 -0.97 -7.84 26.56
N ALA A 35 -1.40 -6.72 25.97
CA ALA A 35 -2.78 -6.28 25.87
C ALA A 35 -3.31 -6.30 24.43
N MET A 36 -2.51 -6.73 23.48
CA MET A 36 -2.87 -6.79 22.07
C MET A 36 -4.03 -7.78 21.84
N PRO A 37 -5.07 -7.39 21.10
CA PRO A 37 -6.14 -8.31 20.71
C PRO A 37 -5.61 -9.54 19.96
N ALA A 38 -6.24 -10.69 20.18
CA ALA A 38 -5.76 -11.97 19.67
C ALA A 38 -5.83 -12.11 18.13
N ASP A 39 -6.66 -11.31 17.49
CA ASP A 39 -6.85 -11.23 16.04
C ASP A 39 -5.88 -10.30 15.33
N ARG A 40 -4.92 -9.71 16.06
CA ARG A 40 -3.92 -8.79 15.53
C ARG A 40 -2.53 -9.41 15.42
N ALA A 41 -1.68 -8.76 14.68
CA ALA A 41 -0.28 -9.12 14.51
C ALA A 41 0.65 -8.08 15.13
N VAL A 42 1.70 -8.54 15.80
CA VAL A 42 2.86 -7.73 16.19
C VAL A 42 3.58 -7.21 14.95
N GLU A 43 3.68 -8.07 13.95
CA GLU A 43 4.21 -7.77 12.63
C GLU A 43 3.46 -8.55 11.56
N LEU A 44 3.18 -7.90 10.42
CA LEU A 44 2.50 -8.52 9.27
C LEU A 44 3.05 -7.91 7.98
N VAL A 45 3.99 -8.63 7.36
CA VAL A 45 4.74 -8.19 6.17
C VAL A 45 4.37 -9.06 4.99
N ASN A 46 3.99 -8.44 3.87
CA ASN A 46 3.59 -9.09 2.62
C ASN A 46 2.43 -10.10 2.75
N PHE A 47 1.75 -10.09 3.88
CA PHE A 47 0.46 -10.74 4.06
C PHE A 47 -0.64 -9.68 4.16
N PHE A 48 -1.66 -9.80 3.34
CA PHE A 48 -2.81 -8.90 3.31
C PHE A 48 -3.96 -9.50 4.14
N PRO A 49 -4.46 -8.79 5.17
CA PRO A 49 -5.55 -9.26 6.01
C PRO A 49 -6.88 -9.16 5.26
N GLN A 50 -7.57 -10.29 5.12
CA GLN A 50 -8.90 -10.43 4.53
C GLN A 50 -9.93 -10.82 5.60
N PRO A 51 -11.25 -10.67 5.34
CA PRO A 51 -12.26 -11.21 6.24
C PRO A 51 -12.11 -12.73 6.41
N GLY A 52 -11.66 -13.17 7.59
CA GLY A 52 -11.54 -14.59 7.95
C GLY A 52 -10.19 -15.26 7.68
N TYR A 53 -9.30 -14.68 6.89
CA TYR A 53 -7.96 -15.22 6.59
C TYR A 53 -6.97 -14.11 6.28
N ILE A 54 -5.70 -14.46 6.18
CA ILE A 54 -4.68 -13.58 5.60
C ILE A 54 -4.14 -14.24 4.33
N GLU A 55 -3.83 -13.43 3.32
CA GLU A 55 -3.26 -13.94 2.05
C GLU A 55 -1.93 -13.26 1.71
N ALA A 56 -1.01 -14.00 1.10
CA ALA A 56 0.21 -13.42 0.58
C ALA A 56 -0.13 -12.38 -0.50
N ARG A 57 0.59 -11.23 -0.52
CA ARG A 57 0.39 -10.23 -1.55
C ARG A 57 0.73 -10.78 -2.93
N ARG A 58 0.11 -10.23 -3.94
CA ARG A 58 0.54 -10.46 -5.32
C ARG A 58 1.80 -9.67 -5.64
N GLY A 59 2.49 -10.09 -6.68
CA GLY A 59 3.70 -9.44 -7.16
C GLY A 59 3.45 -8.27 -8.09
N TYR A 60 4.44 -7.96 -8.89
CA TYR A 60 4.38 -6.95 -9.94
C TYR A 60 5.23 -7.37 -11.13
N ASP A 61 4.93 -6.77 -12.30
CA ASP A 61 5.64 -7.04 -13.55
C ASP A 61 5.91 -5.75 -14.32
N TYR A 62 6.81 -5.77 -15.26
CA TYR A 62 7.16 -4.61 -16.07
C TYR A 62 5.97 -4.12 -16.89
N GLN A 63 5.68 -2.82 -16.82
CA GLN A 63 4.88 -2.09 -17.78
C GLN A 63 5.79 -1.36 -18.77
N ALA A 64 6.85 -0.71 -18.26
CA ALA A 64 7.85 -0.06 -19.08
C ALA A 64 9.23 -0.15 -18.42
N SER A 65 10.25 -0.48 -19.19
CA SER A 65 11.64 -0.55 -18.76
C SER A 65 12.49 0.44 -19.55
N ASP A 66 13.69 0.74 -19.02
CA ASP A 66 14.69 1.56 -19.70
C ASP A 66 14.14 2.91 -20.21
N ILE A 67 13.25 3.54 -19.42
CA ILE A 67 12.62 4.82 -19.78
C ILE A 67 13.65 5.90 -20.06
N VAL A 68 14.70 5.96 -19.21
CA VAL A 68 15.90 6.77 -19.42
C VAL A 68 17.10 5.88 -19.20
N SER A 69 18.09 5.95 -20.06
CA SER A 69 19.32 5.18 -19.88
C SER A 69 19.99 5.48 -18.53
N GLY A 70 20.28 4.44 -17.77
CA GLY A 70 20.86 4.54 -16.42
C GLY A 70 19.79 4.48 -15.31
N THR A 71 20.20 4.80 -14.07
CA THR A 71 19.35 4.75 -12.87
C THR A 71 18.63 6.07 -12.62
N THR A 72 17.80 6.52 -13.55
CA THR A 72 17.05 7.78 -13.39
C THR A 72 15.66 7.49 -12.83
N PRO A 73 15.31 7.99 -11.63
CA PRO A 73 14.06 7.63 -10.99
C PRO A 73 12.83 8.15 -11.74
N VAL A 74 11.79 7.35 -11.80
CA VAL A 74 10.44 7.76 -12.19
C VAL A 74 9.78 8.44 -11.00
N ASN A 75 9.66 9.76 -11.05
CA ASN A 75 9.16 10.55 -9.93
C ASN A 75 7.65 10.85 -10.00
N SER A 76 7.04 10.72 -11.16
CA SER A 76 5.60 10.96 -11.30
C SER A 76 4.99 10.05 -12.35
N LEU A 77 3.83 9.52 -12.02
CA LEU A 77 2.92 8.87 -12.94
C LEU A 77 1.66 9.72 -13.08
N MET A 78 1.17 9.89 -14.29
CA MET A 78 0.05 10.76 -14.63
C MET A 78 -0.88 10.07 -15.62
N THR A 79 -2.19 10.21 -15.43
CA THR A 79 -3.17 9.61 -16.34
C THR A 79 -3.94 10.69 -17.07
N TRP A 80 -4.05 10.56 -18.37
CA TRP A 80 -4.98 11.34 -19.16
C TRP A 80 -6.22 10.49 -19.44
N GLN A 81 -7.40 11.05 -19.16
CA GLN A 81 -8.69 10.43 -19.43
C GLN A 81 -9.37 11.20 -20.55
N GLY A 82 -9.40 10.63 -21.74
CA GLY A 82 -10.08 11.20 -22.89
C GLY A 82 -11.57 10.91 -22.89
N GLN A 83 -12.25 11.35 -23.92
CA GLN A 83 -13.65 11.00 -24.14
C GLN A 83 -13.78 9.55 -24.62
N GLY A 84 -14.78 8.83 -24.11
CA GLY A 84 -14.97 7.40 -24.41
C GLY A 84 -13.96 6.52 -23.66
N SER A 85 -13.44 5.50 -24.36
CA SER A 85 -12.50 4.53 -23.79
C SER A 85 -11.03 4.92 -23.95
N THR A 86 -10.72 6.09 -24.52
CA THR A 86 -9.34 6.52 -24.73
C THR A 86 -8.73 7.04 -23.45
N SER A 87 -7.60 6.48 -23.07
CA SER A 87 -6.82 6.94 -21.92
C SER A 87 -5.34 6.69 -22.15
N LYS A 88 -4.48 7.46 -21.48
CA LYS A 88 -3.04 7.31 -21.55
C LYS A 88 -2.42 7.34 -20.17
N LEU A 89 -1.32 6.61 -20.04
CA LEU A 89 -0.46 6.61 -18.86
C LEU A 89 0.89 7.25 -19.24
N PHE A 90 1.28 8.28 -18.50
CA PHE A 90 2.54 8.98 -18.67
C PHE A 90 3.44 8.81 -17.45
N ALA A 91 4.73 8.59 -17.69
CA ALA A 91 5.77 8.56 -16.68
C ALA A 91 6.72 9.75 -16.87
N ALA A 92 7.07 10.44 -15.78
CA ALA A 92 8.07 11.49 -15.79
C ALA A 92 9.36 11.03 -15.12
N ALA A 93 10.45 11.03 -15.87
CA ALA A 93 11.77 10.64 -15.42
C ALA A 93 12.83 11.59 -16.02
N GLY A 94 13.82 11.99 -15.21
CA GLY A 94 14.86 12.91 -15.64
C GLY A 94 14.29 14.22 -16.20
N THR A 95 14.57 14.51 -17.47
CA THR A 95 14.15 15.72 -18.18
C THR A 95 13.05 15.47 -19.20
N GLY A 96 12.33 14.35 -19.10
CA GLY A 96 11.31 13.93 -20.07
C GLY A 96 10.03 13.39 -19.46
N ILE A 97 8.99 13.37 -20.28
CA ILE A 97 7.73 12.65 -20.06
C ILE A 97 7.58 11.63 -21.16
N TYR A 98 7.22 10.41 -20.79
CA TYR A 98 7.17 9.23 -21.66
C TYR A 98 5.76 8.64 -21.64
N ASP A 99 5.27 8.23 -22.81
CA ASP A 99 4.00 7.49 -22.93
C ASP A 99 4.27 6.01 -22.63
N VAL A 100 3.79 5.54 -21.49
CA VAL A 100 3.95 4.16 -21.00
C VAL A 100 2.63 3.37 -21.05
N SER A 101 1.70 3.78 -21.90
CA SER A 101 0.40 3.15 -22.04
C SER A 101 0.49 1.72 -22.60
N THR A 102 1.55 1.42 -23.34
CA THR A 102 1.85 0.09 -23.88
C THR A 102 3.09 -0.49 -23.20
N GLU A 103 3.11 -1.82 -23.05
CA GLU A 103 4.26 -2.52 -22.47
C GLU A 103 5.51 -2.37 -23.37
N GLY A 104 6.68 -2.26 -22.73
CA GLY A 104 7.99 -2.23 -23.39
C GLY A 104 8.80 -0.96 -23.15
N VAL A 105 9.72 -0.64 -24.07
CA VAL A 105 10.57 0.55 -23.98
C VAL A 105 9.83 1.76 -24.59
N PRO A 106 9.46 2.77 -23.80
CA PRO A 106 8.66 3.88 -24.30
C PRO A 106 9.50 4.91 -25.05
N THR A 107 8.84 5.66 -25.93
CA THR A 107 9.42 6.86 -26.56
C THR A 107 9.06 8.12 -25.76
N ALA A 108 9.97 9.10 -25.78
CA ALA A 108 9.71 10.37 -25.14
C ALA A 108 8.55 11.11 -25.83
N SER A 109 7.56 11.53 -25.04
CA SER A 109 6.41 12.32 -25.48
C SER A 109 6.68 13.83 -25.34
N LEU A 110 7.47 14.23 -24.35
CA LEU A 110 7.92 15.61 -24.12
C LEU A 110 9.32 15.58 -23.52
N THR A 111 10.23 16.46 -23.98
CA THR A 111 11.61 16.56 -23.50
C THR A 111 12.00 18.02 -23.18
N GLY A 112 13.18 18.21 -22.63
CA GLY A 112 13.70 19.54 -22.31
C GLY A 112 13.10 20.16 -21.04
N LEU A 113 12.68 19.31 -20.10
CA LEU A 113 12.15 19.69 -18.80
C LEU A 113 13.27 19.78 -17.76
N THR A 114 13.01 20.48 -16.66
CA THR A 114 13.98 20.71 -15.58
C THR A 114 13.79 19.73 -14.42
N GLU A 115 12.53 19.33 -14.14
CA GLU A 115 12.16 18.56 -12.97
C GLU A 115 11.10 17.50 -13.34
N SER A 116 11.22 16.29 -12.78
CA SER A 116 10.29 15.17 -13.03
C SER A 116 9.22 14.97 -11.95
N LYS A 117 9.17 15.84 -10.91
CA LYS A 117 8.22 15.77 -9.79
C LYS A 117 6.96 16.57 -10.09
N TRP A 118 6.11 16.02 -10.94
CA TRP A 118 4.89 16.69 -11.40
C TRP A 118 3.69 16.43 -10.48
N GLN A 119 2.83 17.44 -10.38
CA GLN A 119 1.46 17.33 -9.88
C GLN A 119 0.51 17.54 -11.06
N TRP A 120 -0.62 16.85 -11.08
CA TRP A 120 -1.49 16.82 -12.23
C TRP A 120 -2.98 16.78 -11.87
N ALA A 121 -3.80 17.23 -12.81
CA ALA A 121 -5.25 17.10 -12.76
C ALA A 121 -5.81 16.93 -14.18
N ASN A 122 -6.84 16.09 -14.31
CA ASN A 122 -7.65 16.06 -15.53
C ASN A 122 -8.69 17.18 -15.47
N PHE A 123 -8.81 17.93 -16.55
CA PHE A 123 -9.75 19.02 -16.68
C PHE A 123 -10.51 18.92 -17.99
N THR A 124 -11.83 18.90 -17.92
CA THR A 124 -12.70 18.84 -19.10
C THR A 124 -13.47 20.15 -19.22
N ASN A 125 -13.42 20.75 -20.39
CA ASN A 125 -14.26 21.90 -20.77
C ASN A 125 -15.13 21.53 -21.99
N THR A 126 -15.83 22.52 -22.53
CA THR A 126 -16.70 22.32 -23.72
C THR A 126 -15.94 21.90 -24.98
N GLY A 127 -14.62 22.15 -25.05
CA GLY A 127 -13.80 21.86 -26.23
C GLY A 127 -13.11 20.50 -26.17
N ASN A 128 -12.55 20.11 -25.02
CA ASN A 128 -11.74 18.90 -24.92
C ASN A 128 -11.52 18.49 -23.46
N THR A 129 -10.86 17.34 -23.27
CA THR A 129 -10.31 16.89 -21.98
C THR A 129 -8.80 17.05 -21.98
N TYR A 130 -8.29 17.72 -20.98
CA TYR A 130 -6.87 18.03 -20.83
C TYR A 130 -6.28 17.38 -19.59
N LEU A 131 -5.05 16.90 -19.71
CA LEU A 131 -4.19 16.63 -18.56
C LEU A 131 -3.35 17.88 -18.31
N VAL A 132 -3.57 18.55 -17.20
CA VAL A 132 -2.84 19.76 -16.78
C VAL A 132 -1.81 19.39 -15.74
N ILE A 133 -0.55 19.79 -15.95
CA ILE A 133 0.56 19.42 -15.06
C ILE A 133 1.41 20.65 -14.68
N CYS A 134 1.96 20.62 -13.45
CA CYS A 134 2.91 21.61 -12.95
C CYS A 134 3.89 20.99 -11.96
N ASN A 135 5.10 21.54 -11.81
CA ASN A 135 6.17 21.04 -10.94
C ASN A 135 6.87 22.11 -10.08
N GLY A 136 6.61 23.39 -10.34
CA GLY A 136 7.26 24.51 -9.63
C GLY A 136 8.66 24.87 -10.13
N ALA A 137 9.06 24.36 -11.31
CA ALA A 137 10.31 24.67 -11.99
C ALA A 137 10.08 24.98 -13.47
N ASP A 138 9.25 24.19 -14.14
CA ASP A 138 8.86 24.38 -15.54
C ASP A 138 7.51 25.06 -15.65
N SER A 139 7.25 25.73 -16.77
CA SER A 139 5.92 26.26 -17.07
C SER A 139 4.87 25.15 -17.12
N VAL A 140 3.64 25.44 -16.74
CA VAL A 140 2.49 24.54 -16.87
C VAL A 140 2.44 23.93 -18.26
N ARG A 141 2.13 22.64 -18.33
CA ARG A 141 1.90 21.92 -19.59
C ARG A 141 0.50 21.35 -19.62
N ASN A 142 -0.08 21.32 -20.81
CA ASN A 142 -1.37 20.67 -21.07
C ASN A 142 -1.19 19.62 -22.16
N TYR A 143 -1.77 18.45 -21.95
CA TYR A 143 -1.92 17.41 -22.98
C TYR A 143 -3.40 17.35 -23.38
N ASP A 144 -3.69 17.41 -24.69
CA ASP A 144 -5.04 17.49 -25.23
C ASP A 144 -5.57 16.16 -25.81
N GLY A 145 -4.82 15.08 -25.63
CA GLY A 145 -5.09 13.77 -26.24
C GLY A 145 -4.21 13.48 -27.46
N SER A 146 -3.54 14.51 -28.02
CA SER A 146 -2.67 14.37 -29.19
C SER A 146 -1.28 14.98 -28.97
N SER A 147 -1.20 16.14 -28.33
CA SER A 147 0.04 16.91 -28.20
C SER A 147 0.15 17.64 -26.87
N TRP A 148 1.41 17.89 -26.46
CA TRP A 148 1.72 18.74 -25.31
C TRP A 148 1.83 20.21 -25.73
N THR A 149 1.18 21.07 -24.99
CA THR A 149 1.19 22.53 -25.20
C THR A 149 1.56 23.26 -23.92
N THR A 150 2.06 24.48 -24.08
CA THR A 150 2.30 25.41 -22.96
C THR A 150 1.21 26.49 -22.99
N PRO A 151 0.23 26.44 -22.05
CA PRO A 151 -0.82 27.45 -22.05
C PRO A 151 -0.25 28.85 -21.68
N SER A 152 -0.75 29.88 -22.35
CA SER A 152 -0.41 31.26 -21.99
C SER A 152 -1.19 31.64 -20.74
N ILE A 153 -0.53 31.59 -19.58
CA ILE A 153 -1.07 32.03 -18.28
C ILE A 153 -0.39 33.37 -17.95
N THR A 154 -1.18 34.40 -17.74
CA THR A 154 -0.70 35.76 -17.39
C THR A 154 -1.09 36.11 -15.96
N GLY A 155 -0.50 37.15 -15.37
CA GLY A 155 -0.73 37.57 -13.98
C GLY A 155 0.16 36.87 -12.95
N ALA A 156 0.64 35.66 -13.26
CA ALA A 156 1.62 34.93 -12.46
C ALA A 156 2.64 34.20 -13.33
N SER A 157 3.80 33.87 -12.76
CA SER A 157 4.76 32.96 -13.40
C SER A 157 4.27 31.52 -13.26
N SER A 158 3.86 30.90 -14.36
CA SER A 158 3.35 29.52 -14.34
C SER A 158 4.39 28.49 -13.90
N SER A 159 5.70 28.81 -14.01
CA SER A 159 6.79 27.97 -13.51
C SER A 159 6.92 27.95 -11.98
N SER A 160 6.22 28.86 -11.28
CA SER A 160 6.17 28.84 -9.81
C SER A 160 5.05 27.96 -9.24
N PHE A 161 4.24 27.35 -10.07
CA PHE A 161 3.11 26.54 -9.62
C PHE A 161 3.54 25.12 -9.26
N ILE A 162 3.28 24.74 -8.01
CA ILE A 162 3.71 23.43 -7.44
C ILE A 162 2.61 22.39 -7.40
N GLN A 163 1.35 22.79 -7.51
CA GLN A 163 0.20 21.90 -7.54
C GLN A 163 -0.91 22.51 -8.38
N VAL A 164 -1.69 21.65 -9.03
CA VAL A 164 -2.91 21.98 -9.75
C VAL A 164 -4.08 21.18 -9.21
N ASN A 165 -5.24 21.81 -9.09
CA ASN A 165 -6.49 21.16 -8.71
C ASN A 165 -7.66 21.77 -9.50
N VAL A 166 -8.76 21.04 -9.58
CA VAL A 166 -10.00 21.49 -10.21
C VAL A 166 -11.06 21.71 -9.13
N HIS A 167 -11.60 22.94 -9.07
CA HIS A 167 -12.72 23.26 -8.19
C HIS A 167 -13.73 24.16 -8.91
N LYS A 168 -15.02 23.79 -8.88
CA LYS A 168 -16.11 24.54 -9.52
C LYS A 168 -15.80 24.95 -10.97
N LYS A 169 -15.35 23.97 -11.79
CA LYS A 169 -14.96 24.16 -13.21
C LYS A 169 -13.87 25.21 -13.44
N ARG A 170 -13.02 25.45 -12.46
CA ARG A 170 -11.86 26.35 -12.56
C ARG A 170 -10.60 25.55 -12.24
N LEU A 171 -9.54 25.85 -12.97
CA LEU A 171 -8.18 25.41 -12.61
C LEU A 171 -7.64 26.30 -11.52
N TRP A 172 -7.15 25.66 -10.45
CA TRP A 172 -6.49 26.31 -9.34
C TRP A 172 -5.05 25.82 -9.25
N PHE A 173 -4.16 26.76 -8.92
CA PHE A 173 -2.74 26.49 -8.77
C PHE A 173 -2.25 26.99 -7.42
N VAL A 174 -1.35 26.22 -6.79
CA VAL A 174 -0.65 26.62 -5.57
C VAL A 174 0.71 27.18 -5.97
N GLN A 175 1.04 28.40 -5.49
CA GLN A 175 2.32 29.03 -5.75
C GLN A 175 3.37 28.55 -4.75
N LYS A 176 4.57 28.24 -5.24
CA LYS A 176 5.73 27.81 -4.45
C LYS A 176 6.12 28.90 -3.43
N ASP A 177 6.41 28.45 -2.19
CA ASP A 177 6.91 29.28 -1.08
C ASP A 177 6.07 30.55 -0.82
N SER A 178 4.76 30.46 -1.04
CA SER A 178 3.81 31.57 -0.92
C SER A 178 2.51 31.12 -0.24
N THR A 179 1.77 32.04 0.34
CA THR A 179 0.41 31.83 0.84
C THR A 179 -0.66 32.03 -0.23
N LYS A 180 -0.26 32.19 -1.51
CA LYS A 180 -1.16 32.48 -2.62
C LYS A 180 -1.59 31.21 -3.33
N ALA A 181 -2.88 31.12 -3.60
CA ALA A 181 -3.44 30.29 -4.65
C ALA A 181 -3.77 31.19 -5.87
N TRP A 182 -3.77 30.60 -7.04
CA TRP A 182 -4.12 31.27 -8.28
C TRP A 182 -5.23 30.51 -8.99
N TYR A 183 -6.19 31.20 -9.59
CA TYR A 183 -7.25 30.54 -10.34
C TYR A 183 -7.47 31.16 -11.70
N LEU A 184 -7.89 30.37 -12.66
CA LEU A 184 -8.32 30.81 -13.98
C LEU A 184 -9.84 31.04 -14.04
N ALA A 185 -10.29 31.68 -15.11
CA ALA A 185 -11.71 31.82 -15.39
C ALA A 185 -12.38 30.42 -15.52
N THR A 186 -13.70 30.36 -15.38
CA THR A 186 -14.48 29.14 -15.55
C THR A 186 -14.25 28.55 -16.94
N ASP A 187 -14.07 27.22 -17.02
CA ASP A 187 -13.81 26.43 -18.23
C ASP A 187 -12.55 26.85 -19.03
N ALA A 188 -11.68 27.67 -18.44
CA ALA A 188 -10.45 28.15 -19.08
C ALA A 188 -9.23 27.27 -18.73
N ILE A 189 -8.39 27.01 -19.75
CA ILE A 189 -7.08 26.34 -19.61
C ILE A 189 -5.90 27.33 -19.75
N ALA A 190 -6.17 28.56 -20.14
CA ALA A 190 -5.21 29.63 -20.36
C ALA A 190 -5.85 30.99 -20.02
N GLY A 191 -5.06 32.05 -20.02
CA GLY A 191 -5.55 33.43 -19.80
C GLY A 191 -5.01 34.07 -18.52
N ALA A 192 -5.67 35.12 -18.05
CA ALA A 192 -5.28 35.82 -16.83
C ALA A 192 -5.60 35.01 -15.59
N ALA A 193 -4.58 34.71 -14.80
CA ALA A 193 -4.74 34.12 -13.47
C ALA A 193 -4.99 35.22 -12.44
N THR A 194 -5.93 34.98 -11.54
CA THR A 194 -6.26 35.87 -10.42
C THR A 194 -5.72 35.27 -9.12
N SER A 195 -5.09 36.10 -8.28
CA SER A 195 -4.56 35.64 -6.98
C SER A 195 -5.66 35.54 -5.93
N PHE A 196 -5.55 34.51 -5.09
CA PHE A 196 -6.35 34.31 -3.89
C PHE A 196 -5.42 34.28 -2.67
N GLU A 197 -5.54 35.28 -1.81
CA GLU A 197 -4.59 35.54 -0.73
C GLU A 197 -5.05 34.84 0.57
N LEU A 198 -4.22 33.96 1.10
CA LEU A 198 -4.49 33.21 2.33
C LEU A 198 -3.61 33.65 3.51
N GLY A 199 -2.74 34.63 3.32
CA GLY A 199 -1.78 35.08 4.34
C GLY A 199 -2.42 35.58 5.64
N SER A 200 -3.58 36.22 5.55
CA SER A 200 -4.34 36.68 6.73
C SER A 200 -5.13 35.57 7.44
N VAL A 201 -5.30 34.42 6.79
CA VAL A 201 -6.08 33.29 7.31
C VAL A 201 -5.21 32.35 8.12
N PHE A 202 -3.95 32.16 7.73
CA PHE A 202 -3.01 31.26 8.40
C PHE A 202 -2.25 31.97 9.52
N SER A 203 -2.73 31.82 10.75
CA SER A 203 -2.15 32.47 11.94
C SER A 203 -0.80 31.88 12.37
N ARG A 204 -0.49 30.62 11.98
CA ARG A 204 0.77 29.96 12.30
C ARG A 204 1.89 30.25 11.29
N GLY A 205 1.61 31.08 10.28
CA GLY A 205 2.55 31.37 9.20
C GLY A 205 2.81 30.16 8.29
N GLY A 206 3.96 30.14 7.62
CA GLY A 206 4.31 29.13 6.64
C GLY A 206 3.86 29.53 5.23
N TYR A 207 3.68 28.54 4.37
CA TYR A 207 3.25 28.71 2.98
C TYR A 207 2.14 27.72 2.64
N LEU A 208 1.41 27.96 1.57
CA LEU A 208 0.40 27.05 1.06
C LEU A 208 1.07 25.82 0.44
N MET A 209 0.74 24.64 0.94
CA MET A 209 1.32 23.37 0.50
C MET A 209 0.47 22.67 -0.56
N ALA A 210 -0.83 22.62 -0.33
CA ALA A 210 -1.76 21.90 -1.18
C ALA A 210 -3.15 22.55 -1.19
N MET A 211 -3.88 22.29 -2.26
CA MET A 211 -5.30 22.60 -2.40
C MET A 211 -6.05 21.35 -2.84
N ALA A 212 -7.24 21.14 -2.30
CA ALA A 212 -8.13 20.06 -2.68
C ALA A 212 -9.59 20.51 -2.75
N THR A 213 -10.43 19.68 -3.31
CA THR A 213 -11.89 19.84 -3.26
C THR A 213 -12.48 18.73 -2.42
N TRP A 214 -13.25 19.11 -1.40
CA TRP A 214 -13.99 18.20 -0.56
C TRP A 214 -15.48 18.38 -0.76
N THR A 215 -16.16 17.31 -1.19
CA THR A 215 -17.60 17.30 -1.41
C THR A 215 -18.28 16.66 -0.21
N LYS A 216 -19.10 17.42 0.51
CA LYS A 216 -19.89 16.94 1.65
C LYS A 216 -21.36 17.11 1.34
N ASP A 217 -22.18 16.08 1.57
CA ASP A 217 -23.63 16.20 1.51
C ASP A 217 -24.13 16.73 2.87
N GLY A 218 -24.58 17.98 2.88
CA GLY A 218 -25.14 18.66 4.05
C GLY A 218 -26.64 18.46 4.22
N GLY A 219 -27.27 17.60 3.39
CA GLY A 219 -28.71 17.35 3.45
C GLY A 219 -29.55 18.33 2.60
N SER A 220 -28.95 19.38 2.02
CA SER A 220 -29.56 20.33 1.09
C SER A 220 -29.01 20.20 -0.34
N GLY A 221 -28.20 19.17 -0.59
CA GLY A 221 -27.43 18.93 -1.79
C GLY A 221 -25.92 18.92 -1.51
N PRO A 222 -25.09 18.50 -2.49
CA PRO A 222 -23.65 18.42 -2.31
C PRO A 222 -23.03 19.81 -2.16
N ASP A 223 -22.46 20.08 -1.01
CA ASP A 223 -21.63 21.24 -0.73
C ASP A 223 -20.16 20.92 -1.03
N ASP A 224 -19.58 21.63 -2.01
CA ASP A 224 -18.18 21.50 -2.33
C ASP A 224 -17.38 22.58 -1.60
N TYR A 225 -16.46 22.16 -0.76
CA TYR A 225 -15.51 23.04 -0.10
C TYR A 225 -14.19 23.09 -0.87
N ALA A 226 -13.64 24.28 -1.04
CA ALA A 226 -12.24 24.46 -1.41
C ALA A 226 -11.39 24.34 -0.13
N VAL A 227 -10.49 23.39 -0.10
CA VAL A 227 -9.63 23.06 1.04
C VAL A 227 -8.22 23.55 0.76
N PHE A 228 -7.71 24.46 1.59
CA PHE A 228 -6.36 24.97 1.49
C PHE A 228 -5.52 24.51 2.68
N VAL A 229 -4.43 23.82 2.42
CA VAL A 229 -3.57 23.20 3.43
C VAL A 229 -2.26 23.96 3.54
N SER A 230 -1.95 24.52 4.71
CA SER A 230 -0.69 25.20 4.96
C SER A 230 0.42 24.21 5.36
N SER A 231 1.67 24.58 5.13
CA SER A 231 2.86 23.80 5.53
C SER A 231 3.00 23.63 7.06
N ARG A 232 2.27 24.41 7.84
CA ARG A 232 2.23 24.34 9.31
C ARG A 232 1.03 23.56 9.86
N GLY A 233 0.27 22.94 8.96
CA GLY A 233 -0.88 22.10 9.34
C GLY A 233 -2.17 22.85 9.61
N GLN A 234 -2.26 24.13 9.24
CA GLN A 234 -3.55 24.82 9.23
C GLN A 234 -4.29 24.51 7.93
N VAL A 235 -5.57 24.20 8.04
CA VAL A 235 -6.45 23.89 6.92
C VAL A 235 -7.59 24.88 6.92
N ALA A 236 -7.71 25.66 5.85
CA ALA A 236 -8.79 26.61 5.64
C ALA A 236 -9.82 26.02 4.67
N LEU A 237 -11.08 26.05 5.08
CA LEU A 237 -12.22 25.60 4.28
C LEU A 237 -12.98 26.81 3.76
N TYR A 238 -13.18 26.87 2.45
CA TYR A 238 -13.98 27.89 1.80
C TYR A 238 -15.17 27.27 1.08
N GLN A 239 -16.31 27.93 1.17
CA GLN A 239 -17.55 27.60 0.46
C GLN A 239 -17.90 28.72 -0.51
N GLY A 240 -18.51 28.38 -1.65
CA GLY A 240 -18.90 29.31 -2.69
C GLY A 240 -18.54 28.81 -4.08
N VAL A 241 -18.93 29.58 -5.10
CA VAL A 241 -18.71 29.23 -6.51
C VAL A 241 -17.69 30.17 -7.15
N ASP A 242 -17.78 31.46 -6.86
CA ASP A 242 -16.91 32.49 -7.46
C ASP A 242 -15.98 33.12 -6.41
N PRO A 243 -14.67 32.87 -6.50
CA PRO A 243 -13.69 33.44 -5.56
C PRO A 243 -13.69 34.98 -5.49
N GLY A 244 -14.21 35.64 -6.51
CA GLY A 244 -14.29 37.11 -6.56
C GLY A 244 -15.51 37.71 -5.84
N SER A 245 -16.54 36.95 -5.54
CA SER A 245 -17.81 37.49 -5.06
C SER A 245 -18.45 36.76 -3.87
N ASP A 246 -18.47 35.41 -3.89
CA ASP A 246 -19.25 34.62 -2.91
C ASP A 246 -18.43 33.61 -2.10
N PHE A 247 -17.10 33.61 -2.24
CA PHE A 247 -16.24 32.70 -1.50
C PHE A 247 -16.15 33.12 -0.03
N THR A 248 -16.74 32.32 0.85
CA THR A 248 -16.78 32.58 2.29
C THR A 248 -15.95 31.57 3.05
N LEU A 249 -15.20 32.03 4.06
CA LEU A 249 -14.44 31.17 4.95
C LEU A 249 -15.39 30.41 5.88
N ALA A 250 -15.49 29.11 5.73
CA ALA A 250 -16.29 28.24 6.60
C ALA A 250 -15.58 27.95 7.92
N GLY A 251 -14.25 27.89 7.93
CA GLY A 251 -13.45 27.68 9.14
C GLY A 251 -11.99 27.44 8.86
N VAL A 252 -11.18 27.55 9.91
CA VAL A 252 -9.75 27.19 9.91
C VAL A 252 -9.53 26.17 11.02
N PHE A 253 -8.92 25.04 10.66
CA PHE A 253 -8.70 23.92 11.55
C PHE A 253 -7.22 23.62 11.66
N ASP A 254 -6.78 23.23 12.85
CA ASP A 254 -5.39 22.90 13.13
C ASP A 254 -5.17 21.40 13.07
N TYR A 255 -4.27 20.96 12.20
CA TYR A 255 -3.80 19.57 12.06
C TYR A 255 -2.30 19.48 12.36
N GLY A 256 -1.76 18.28 12.34
CA GLY A 256 -0.33 18.07 12.23
C GLY A 256 0.22 18.61 10.89
N ALA A 257 1.50 18.94 10.85
CA ALA A 257 2.13 19.37 9.59
C ALA A 257 1.95 18.31 8.50
N PRO A 258 1.53 18.69 7.28
CA PRO A 258 1.37 17.75 6.18
C PRO A 258 2.72 17.22 5.71
N ILE A 259 2.76 15.96 5.25
CA ILE A 259 3.95 15.31 4.74
C ILE A 259 3.90 15.30 3.21
N GLY A 260 4.84 15.99 2.58
CA GLY A 260 4.95 16.04 1.11
C GLY A 260 3.83 16.85 0.44
N ARG A 261 3.94 17.01 -0.88
CA ARG A 261 2.95 17.75 -1.70
C ARG A 261 1.73 16.91 -2.07
N ARG A 262 1.84 15.58 -2.01
CA ARG A 262 0.76 14.62 -2.28
C ARG A 262 0.06 14.20 -0.99
N CYS A 263 -0.11 15.16 -0.08
CA CYS A 263 -0.64 14.93 1.26
C CYS A 263 -2.16 14.78 1.32
N VAL A 264 -2.86 14.93 0.21
CA VAL A 264 -4.33 14.90 0.18
C VAL A 264 -4.80 13.81 -0.78
N CYS A 265 -5.75 12.98 -0.32
CA CYS A 265 -6.33 11.91 -1.12
C CYS A 265 -7.84 11.84 -0.90
N LYS A 266 -8.61 11.64 -1.98
CA LYS A 266 -10.06 11.38 -1.89
C LYS A 266 -10.32 9.92 -1.51
N TYR A 267 -11.20 9.71 -0.54
CA TYR A 267 -11.63 8.39 -0.11
C TYR A 267 -13.13 8.38 0.13
N GLY A 268 -13.88 7.80 -0.80
CA GLY A 268 -15.34 7.89 -0.79
C GLY A 268 -15.82 9.34 -0.84
N SER A 269 -16.68 9.73 0.09
CA SER A 269 -17.14 11.11 0.29
C SER A 269 -16.21 11.96 1.16
N ASP A 270 -15.13 11.37 1.69
CA ASP A 270 -14.20 12.06 2.58
C ASP A 270 -12.90 12.43 1.86
N LEU A 271 -12.15 13.31 2.49
CA LEU A 271 -10.82 13.72 2.08
C LEU A 271 -9.84 13.32 3.19
N LEU A 272 -8.84 12.54 2.85
CA LEU A 272 -7.79 12.12 3.77
C LEU A 272 -6.62 13.08 3.68
N LEU A 273 -6.13 13.54 4.84
CA LEU A 273 -4.96 14.38 4.96
C LEU A 273 -3.82 13.60 5.62
N LEU A 274 -2.70 13.43 4.90
CA LEU A 274 -1.49 12.83 5.40
C LEU A 274 -0.67 13.85 6.18
N THR A 275 -0.51 13.61 7.46
CA THR A 275 0.20 14.49 8.40
C THR A 275 1.23 13.70 9.22
N VAL A 276 2.06 14.41 9.97
CA VAL A 276 2.96 13.80 10.97
C VAL A 276 2.22 13.04 12.07
N ASN A 277 0.94 13.32 12.26
CA ASN A 277 0.07 12.62 13.22
C ASN A 277 -0.67 11.42 12.61
N GLY A 278 -0.42 11.10 11.34
CA GLY A 278 -1.05 10.01 10.62
C GLY A 278 -1.95 10.47 9.48
N LEU A 279 -2.74 9.55 8.97
CA LEU A 279 -3.70 9.78 7.89
C LEU A 279 -5.07 10.11 8.51
N ILE A 280 -5.47 11.38 8.41
CA ILE A 280 -6.62 11.93 9.14
C ILE A 280 -7.78 12.20 8.18
N PRO A 281 -8.99 11.67 8.43
CA PRO A 281 -10.19 12.00 7.66
C PRO A 281 -10.65 13.43 7.96
N MET A 282 -10.95 14.21 6.91
CA MET A 282 -11.42 15.59 7.06
C MET A 282 -12.79 15.69 7.73
N SER A 283 -13.63 14.67 7.62
CA SER A 283 -14.93 14.60 8.32
C SER A 283 -14.81 14.74 9.84
N GLN A 284 -13.65 14.40 10.40
CA GLN A 284 -13.35 14.53 11.83
C GLN A 284 -12.94 15.96 12.24
N SER A 285 -12.72 16.86 11.27
CA SER A 285 -12.17 18.21 11.50
C SER A 285 -13.01 19.09 12.41
N PHE A 286 -14.31 18.90 12.38
CA PHE A 286 -15.26 19.77 13.08
C PHE A 286 -15.44 19.43 14.57
N SER A 287 -14.86 18.33 15.05
CA SER A 287 -15.20 17.80 16.38
C SER A 287 -14.01 17.53 17.29
N VAL A 288 -12.76 17.73 16.84
CA VAL A 288 -11.60 17.19 17.57
C VAL A 288 -10.42 18.15 17.63
N ASP A 289 -9.90 18.34 18.83
CA ASP A 289 -8.64 19.05 19.05
C ASP A 289 -7.44 18.30 18.46
N GLN A 290 -6.42 19.05 18.05
CA GLN A 290 -5.18 18.52 17.46
C GLN A 290 -4.53 17.42 18.31
N SER A 291 -4.63 17.49 19.64
CA SER A 291 -4.07 16.49 20.57
C SER A 291 -4.72 15.11 20.44
N ASN A 292 -5.96 15.04 20.00
CA ASN A 292 -6.72 13.79 19.87
C ASN A 292 -6.79 13.26 18.44
N GLN A 293 -6.24 13.98 17.47
CA GLN A 293 -6.30 13.60 16.04
C GLN A 293 -5.60 12.27 15.75
N ALA A 294 -4.49 11.99 16.43
CA ALA A 294 -3.77 10.73 16.26
C ALA A 294 -4.62 9.49 16.61
N GLN A 295 -5.56 9.62 17.57
CA GLN A 295 -6.47 8.54 17.94
C GLN A 295 -7.62 8.35 16.93
N GLN A 296 -7.95 9.41 16.18
CA GLN A 296 -8.99 9.39 15.15
C GLN A 296 -8.45 9.19 13.75
N ALA A 297 -7.12 9.18 13.59
CA ALA A 297 -6.50 8.82 12.35
C ALA A 297 -6.87 7.38 11.98
N ILE A 298 -7.12 7.12 10.70
CA ILE A 298 -7.32 5.74 10.24
C ILE A 298 -6.08 4.87 10.47
N THR A 299 -4.91 5.50 10.69
CA THR A 299 -3.63 4.88 11.06
C THR A 299 -3.46 4.67 12.57
N ALA A 300 -4.50 4.83 13.41
CA ALA A 300 -4.38 4.75 14.87
C ALA A 300 -3.74 3.44 15.36
N ASN A 301 -4.08 2.31 14.74
CA ASN A 301 -3.51 1.00 15.09
C ASN A 301 -2.01 0.88 14.78
N ILE A 302 -1.49 1.68 13.84
CA ILE A 302 -0.07 1.71 13.47
C ILE A 302 0.58 3.07 13.80
N GLN A 303 0.02 3.79 14.76
CA GLN A 303 0.44 5.17 15.08
C GLN A 303 1.92 5.28 15.43
N GLN A 304 2.48 4.32 16.18
CA GLN A 304 3.90 4.34 16.54
C GLN A 304 4.77 4.21 15.29
N ALA A 305 4.47 3.25 14.41
CA ALA A 305 5.21 3.06 13.16
C ALA A 305 5.09 4.30 12.25
N MET A 306 3.90 4.91 12.19
CA MET A 306 3.69 6.13 11.42
C MET A 306 4.49 7.31 11.96
N ALA A 307 4.52 7.49 13.29
CA ALA A 307 5.29 8.55 13.93
C ALA A 307 6.81 8.37 13.73
N ASP A 308 7.30 7.13 13.79
CA ASP A 308 8.71 6.82 13.57
C ASP A 308 9.12 7.03 12.09
N ALA A 309 8.26 6.63 11.16
CA ALA A 309 8.44 6.88 9.73
C ALA A 309 8.43 8.39 9.42
N ALA A 310 7.47 9.14 9.97
CA ALA A 310 7.39 10.59 9.80
C ALA A 310 8.63 11.29 10.38
N ARG A 311 9.09 10.88 11.57
CA ARG A 311 10.31 11.45 12.19
C ARG A 311 11.56 11.21 11.34
N SER A 312 11.67 10.03 10.75
CA SER A 312 12.88 9.62 10.02
C SER A 312 12.87 10.10 8.57
N TYR A 313 11.71 10.17 7.91
CA TYR A 313 11.63 10.27 6.46
C TYR A 313 10.71 11.38 5.93
N ALA A 314 10.11 12.26 6.78
CA ALA A 314 9.16 13.28 6.35
C ALA A 314 9.69 14.22 5.25
N SER A 315 11.00 14.45 5.19
CA SER A 315 11.65 15.28 4.16
C SER A 315 11.89 14.54 2.84
N GLY A 316 11.75 13.21 2.83
CA GLY A 316 11.94 12.38 1.64
C GLY A 316 10.86 12.63 0.59
N TYR A 317 11.22 12.47 -0.69
CA TYR A 317 10.24 12.46 -1.77
C TYR A 317 9.65 11.06 -1.92
N GLY A 318 8.35 10.98 -2.28
CA GLY A 318 7.66 9.69 -2.50
C GLY A 318 6.52 9.44 -1.52
N TRP A 319 6.33 10.29 -0.50
CA TRP A 319 5.14 10.20 0.34
C TRP A 319 3.88 10.44 -0.49
N GLU A 320 3.02 9.44 -0.53
CA GLU A 320 1.78 9.46 -1.30
C GLU A 320 0.76 8.49 -0.72
N VAL A 321 -0.51 8.84 -0.84
CA VAL A 321 -1.63 7.96 -0.53
C VAL A 321 -2.36 7.64 -1.82
N CYS A 322 -2.42 6.35 -2.15
CA CYS A 322 -3.13 5.85 -3.32
C CYS A 322 -4.31 4.96 -2.89
N VAL A 323 -5.49 5.22 -3.42
CA VAL A 323 -6.68 4.39 -3.20
C VAL A 323 -6.86 3.47 -4.40
N TYR A 324 -6.78 2.17 -4.18
CA TYR A 324 -6.99 1.13 -5.18
C TYR A 324 -8.26 0.35 -4.88
N ASN A 325 -9.38 0.80 -5.48
CA ASN A 325 -10.72 0.27 -5.18
C ASN A 325 -10.89 -1.19 -5.59
N LYS A 326 -10.38 -1.60 -6.76
CA LYS A 326 -10.46 -2.98 -7.24
C LYS A 326 -9.78 -3.97 -6.30
N GLY A 327 -8.64 -3.57 -5.72
CA GLY A 327 -7.91 -4.36 -4.73
C GLY A 327 -8.36 -4.13 -3.29
N THR A 328 -9.39 -3.31 -3.05
CA THR A 328 -9.89 -2.94 -1.71
C THR A 328 -8.78 -2.43 -0.79
N ARG A 329 -7.85 -1.60 -1.33
CA ARG A 329 -6.64 -1.16 -0.62
C ARG A 329 -6.51 0.35 -0.59
N ILE A 330 -6.05 0.87 0.56
CA ILE A 330 -5.36 2.16 0.64
C ILE A 330 -3.88 1.87 0.82
N ILE A 331 -3.06 2.44 -0.04
CA ILE A 331 -1.60 2.29 -0.04
C ILE A 331 -1.01 3.62 0.39
N LEU A 332 -0.33 3.62 1.53
CA LEU A 332 0.47 4.75 2.00
C LEU A 332 1.93 4.43 1.70
N ASN A 333 2.51 5.11 0.74
CA ASN A 333 3.91 4.95 0.38
C ASN A 333 4.81 5.70 1.36
N VAL A 334 5.77 5.01 1.94
CA VAL A 334 6.75 5.54 2.89
C VAL A 334 8.13 5.45 2.27
N PRO A 335 8.71 6.56 1.77
CA PRO A 335 10.06 6.55 1.21
C PRO A 335 11.09 6.34 2.32
N THR A 336 12.02 5.42 2.12
CA THR A 336 13.16 5.22 3.03
C THR A 336 14.37 6.04 2.58
N VAL A 337 15.33 6.26 3.48
CA VAL A 337 16.53 7.09 3.21
C VAL A 337 17.38 6.55 2.07
N SER A 338 17.35 5.26 1.82
CA SER A 338 18.19 4.63 0.79
C SER A 338 17.72 4.88 -0.65
N GLY A 339 16.52 5.46 -0.85
CA GLY A 339 15.96 5.71 -2.18
C GLY A 339 15.71 4.47 -3.03
N SER A 340 16.19 3.31 -2.60
CA SER A 340 16.07 2.02 -3.30
C SER A 340 15.09 1.07 -2.63
N VAL A 341 14.61 1.40 -1.44
CA VAL A 341 13.66 0.57 -0.69
C VAL A 341 12.59 1.50 -0.12
N ALA A 342 11.39 1.42 -0.64
CA ALA A 342 10.21 2.03 -0.04
C ALA A 342 9.41 0.94 0.69
N GLU A 343 8.78 1.29 1.79
CA GLU A 343 7.79 0.46 2.45
C GLU A 343 6.41 1.01 2.16
N GLN A 344 5.43 0.14 1.98
CA GLN A 344 4.05 0.54 1.86
C GLN A 344 3.28 0.07 3.09
N TYR A 345 2.60 1.00 3.77
CA TYR A 345 1.60 0.65 4.76
C TYR A 345 0.27 0.52 4.03
N VAL A 346 -0.30 -0.68 4.07
CA VAL A 346 -1.47 -1.02 3.26
C VAL A 346 -2.63 -1.36 4.17
N MET A 347 -3.77 -0.69 3.94
CA MET A 347 -5.01 -0.93 4.68
C MET A 347 -6.04 -1.63 3.80
N ASN A 348 -6.68 -2.64 4.34
CA ASN A 348 -7.89 -3.20 3.74
C ASN A 348 -9.07 -2.26 4.00
N THR A 349 -9.70 -1.75 2.94
CA THR A 349 -10.80 -0.78 3.04
C THR A 349 -12.10 -1.39 3.59
N LEU A 350 -12.25 -2.72 3.59
CA LEU A 350 -13.41 -3.42 4.12
C LEU A 350 -13.34 -3.60 5.64
N THR A 351 -12.13 -3.89 6.15
CA THR A 351 -11.93 -4.23 7.56
C THR A 351 -11.23 -3.15 8.38
N GLY A 352 -10.56 -2.20 7.71
CA GLY A 352 -9.69 -1.22 8.36
C GLY A 352 -8.37 -1.81 8.89
N ALA A 353 -8.08 -3.07 8.58
CA ALA A 353 -6.88 -3.77 9.03
C ALA A 353 -5.65 -3.37 8.20
N TRP A 354 -4.52 -3.12 8.88
CA TRP A 354 -3.26 -2.70 8.27
C TRP A 354 -2.28 -3.86 8.11
N CYS A 355 -1.41 -3.77 7.13
CA CYS A 355 -0.23 -4.58 6.95
C CYS A 355 0.89 -3.75 6.31
N LYS A 356 2.09 -4.33 6.23
CA LYS A 356 3.24 -3.72 5.57
C LYS A 356 3.56 -4.50 4.29
N PHE A 357 3.75 -3.80 3.17
CA PHE A 357 4.35 -4.38 1.98
C PHE A 357 5.78 -3.89 1.83
N THR A 358 6.64 -4.78 1.39
CA THR A 358 8.06 -4.55 1.10
C THR A 358 8.42 -5.16 -0.25
N GLY A 359 9.54 -4.75 -0.83
CA GLY A 359 10.00 -5.24 -2.14
C GLY A 359 9.64 -4.32 -3.30
N MET A 360 8.76 -3.35 -3.11
CA MET A 360 8.39 -2.37 -4.13
C MET A 360 9.08 -1.03 -3.85
N ALA A 361 10.12 -0.69 -4.61
CA ALA A 361 10.90 0.55 -4.46
C ALA A 361 10.18 1.75 -5.12
N ALA A 362 8.91 1.96 -4.77
CA ALA A 362 8.03 2.92 -5.44
C ALA A 362 8.31 4.36 -5.01
N ASN A 363 8.44 5.27 -5.99
CA ASN A 363 8.50 6.73 -5.81
C ASN A 363 7.15 7.41 -6.02
N CYS A 364 6.27 6.80 -6.81
CA CYS A 364 4.96 7.32 -7.14
C CYS A 364 4.01 6.17 -7.51
N TRP A 365 2.72 6.41 -7.30
CA TRP A 365 1.64 5.46 -7.55
C TRP A 365 0.55 6.08 -8.40
N VAL A 366 -0.11 5.25 -9.21
CA VAL A 366 -1.31 5.67 -9.93
C VAL A 366 -2.20 4.47 -10.22
N VAL A 367 -3.51 4.70 -10.25
CA VAL A 367 -4.49 3.73 -10.78
C VAL A 367 -4.89 4.18 -12.18
N TRP A 368 -4.75 3.29 -13.16
CA TRP A 368 -5.14 3.52 -14.53
C TRP A 368 -5.87 2.29 -15.09
N ASN A 369 -7.07 2.50 -15.64
CA ASN A 369 -7.94 1.42 -16.15
C ASN A 369 -8.13 0.27 -15.15
N ASP A 370 -8.42 0.60 -13.87
CA ASP A 370 -8.59 -0.35 -12.77
C ASP A 370 -7.36 -1.25 -12.50
N ARG A 371 -6.19 -0.85 -12.98
CA ARG A 371 -4.89 -1.48 -12.73
C ARG A 371 -4.02 -0.53 -11.92
N LEU A 372 -3.20 -1.08 -11.05
CA LEU A 372 -2.32 -0.33 -10.16
C LEU A 372 -0.90 -0.28 -10.73
N PHE A 373 -0.33 0.92 -10.83
CA PHE A 373 1.02 1.11 -11.35
C PHE A 373 1.88 1.90 -10.38
N PHE A 374 3.18 1.62 -10.39
CA PHE A 374 4.16 2.42 -9.67
C PHE A 374 5.42 2.65 -10.51
N GLY A 375 6.06 3.80 -10.28
CA GLY A 375 7.36 4.13 -10.83
C GLY A 375 8.45 3.95 -9.79
N ASP A 376 9.57 3.37 -10.17
CA ASP A 376 10.66 3.06 -9.28
C ASP A 376 11.84 4.04 -9.35
N SER A 377 12.86 3.79 -8.55
CA SER A 377 14.11 4.56 -8.49
C SER A 377 15.10 4.21 -9.62
N THR A 378 14.85 3.16 -10.39
CA THR A 378 15.75 2.66 -11.45
C THR A 378 15.36 3.04 -12.86
N GLY A 379 14.21 3.72 -13.03
CA GLY A 379 13.73 4.18 -14.33
C GLY A 379 12.76 3.22 -14.99
N SER A 380 12.05 2.43 -14.20
CA SER A 380 11.03 1.50 -14.68
C SER A 380 9.65 1.85 -14.13
N VAL A 381 8.63 1.44 -14.86
CA VAL A 381 7.24 1.44 -14.41
C VAL A 381 6.74 0.02 -14.35
N PHE A 382 6.10 -0.32 -13.25
CA PHE A 382 5.57 -1.66 -13.01
C PHE A 382 4.05 -1.63 -12.84
N GLU A 383 3.41 -2.70 -13.28
CA GLU A 383 2.05 -3.04 -12.90
C GLU A 383 2.08 -3.88 -11.64
N ALA A 384 1.53 -3.37 -10.54
CA ALA A 384 1.39 -4.08 -9.28
C ALA A 384 0.11 -4.91 -9.23
N ASP A 385 0.01 -5.78 -8.22
CA ASP A 385 -1.10 -6.73 -8.03
C ASP A 385 -1.22 -7.74 -9.19
N LYS A 386 -0.08 -8.16 -9.75
CA LYS A 386 0.04 -9.07 -10.89
C LYS A 386 1.02 -10.19 -10.57
N GLY A 387 0.60 -11.44 -10.84
CA GLY A 387 1.43 -12.61 -10.58
C GLY A 387 1.70 -12.89 -9.10
N SER A 388 2.61 -13.83 -8.84
CA SER A 388 3.01 -14.28 -7.49
C SER A 388 4.45 -13.94 -7.11
N ALA A 389 5.21 -13.30 -8.02
CA ALA A 389 6.59 -12.89 -7.83
C ALA A 389 6.77 -11.40 -8.14
N ASP A 390 7.82 -10.80 -7.60
CA ASP A 390 8.28 -9.45 -7.94
C ASP A 390 9.18 -9.55 -9.18
N VAL A 391 8.59 -9.44 -10.37
CA VAL A 391 9.20 -9.81 -11.66
C VAL A 391 9.66 -11.28 -11.62
N ALA A 392 10.93 -11.52 -11.37
CA ALA A 392 11.53 -12.86 -11.25
C ALA A 392 11.96 -13.19 -9.80
N THR A 393 11.63 -12.34 -8.81
CA THR A 393 12.07 -12.52 -7.43
C THR A 393 10.94 -13.04 -6.57
N PRO A 394 11.13 -14.16 -5.85
CA PRO A 394 10.12 -14.67 -4.92
C PRO A 394 9.77 -13.66 -3.83
N ILE A 395 8.50 -13.59 -3.47
CA ILE A 395 8.01 -12.73 -2.40
C ILE A 395 8.12 -13.49 -1.08
N THR A 396 8.87 -12.94 -0.13
CA THR A 396 8.87 -13.44 1.25
C THR A 396 7.81 -12.71 2.05
N ALA A 397 6.84 -13.46 2.59
CA ALA A 397 5.80 -12.98 3.46
C ALA A 397 6.03 -13.49 4.89
N TYR A 398 5.90 -12.61 5.88
CA TYR A 398 6.18 -12.90 7.29
C TYR A 398 5.07 -12.35 8.19
N GLY A 399 4.75 -13.07 9.27
CA GLY A 399 3.84 -12.58 10.29
C GLY A 399 4.14 -13.12 11.68
N GLN A 400 3.77 -12.34 12.68
CA GLN A 400 3.82 -12.71 14.08
C GLN A 400 2.49 -12.33 14.75
N CYS A 401 1.74 -13.35 15.19
CA CYS A 401 0.46 -13.16 15.89
C CYS A 401 0.66 -12.47 17.25
N ALA A 402 -0.42 -11.94 17.82
CA ALA A 402 -0.44 -11.44 19.19
C ALA A 402 -0.08 -12.56 20.20
N TYR A 403 0.56 -12.17 21.30
CA TYR A 403 0.87 -13.10 22.40
C TYR A 403 -0.39 -13.56 23.11
N GLN A 404 -0.53 -14.87 23.31
CA GLN A 404 -1.68 -15.48 23.96
C GLN A 404 -1.27 -16.30 25.17
N SER A 405 -2.08 -16.24 26.24
CA SER A 405 -1.87 -17.03 27.47
C SER A 405 -2.56 -18.39 27.43
N PHE A 406 -3.26 -18.75 26.35
CA PHE A 406 -4.04 -19.99 26.23
C PHE A 406 -4.94 -20.25 27.45
N ARG A 407 -5.63 -19.20 27.92
CA ARG A 407 -6.56 -19.17 29.08
C ARG A 407 -5.92 -19.56 30.42
N SER A 408 -4.58 -19.55 30.53
CA SER A 408 -3.86 -19.94 31.74
C SER A 408 -2.59 -19.12 31.93
N PRO A 409 -2.69 -17.80 32.27
CA PRO A 409 -1.54 -16.89 32.32
C PRO A 409 -0.54 -17.23 33.43
N GLY A 410 -0.99 -17.88 34.53
CA GLY A 410 -0.12 -18.26 35.66
C GLY A 410 0.68 -19.54 35.44
N ASN A 411 0.31 -20.39 34.49
CA ASN A 411 0.92 -21.71 34.31
C ASN A 411 2.01 -21.69 33.24
N LEU A 412 3.14 -22.29 33.54
CA LEU A 412 4.16 -22.60 32.53
C LEU A 412 3.63 -23.65 31.58
N LYS A 413 3.84 -23.46 30.27
CA LYS A 413 3.42 -24.39 29.22
C LYS A 413 4.63 -24.86 28.42
N ARG A 414 4.65 -26.13 28.07
CA ARG A 414 5.58 -26.69 27.10
C ARG A 414 4.85 -26.85 25.78
N PHE A 415 5.21 -26.06 24.80
CA PHE A 415 4.72 -26.15 23.44
C PHE A 415 5.49 -27.24 22.72
N THR A 416 4.81 -28.08 21.93
CA THR A 416 5.44 -29.26 21.32
C THR A 416 5.29 -29.28 19.82
N MET A 417 4.08 -29.05 19.32
CA MET A 417 3.77 -29.12 17.89
C MET A 417 2.79 -28.01 17.50
N MET A 418 2.85 -27.62 16.23
CA MET A 418 1.91 -26.69 15.61
C MET A 418 1.47 -27.23 14.25
N GLN A 419 0.20 -27.04 13.94
CA GLN A 419 -0.40 -27.39 12.67
C GLN A 419 -0.91 -26.11 12.02
N PRO A 420 -0.38 -25.70 10.84
CA PRO A 420 -0.94 -24.59 10.09
C PRO A 420 -2.21 -25.05 9.36
N LEU A 421 -3.17 -24.16 9.26
CA LEU A 421 -4.36 -24.34 8.43
C LEU A 421 -4.20 -23.42 7.21
N VAL A 422 -3.60 -23.96 6.15
CA VAL A 422 -3.21 -23.18 4.96
C VAL A 422 -3.89 -23.76 3.73
N THR A 423 -4.32 -22.85 2.87
CA THR A 423 -4.82 -23.16 1.52
C THR A 423 -3.82 -22.57 0.52
N SER A 424 -3.21 -23.40 -0.31
CA SER A 424 -2.22 -22.98 -1.30
C SER A 424 -2.51 -23.62 -2.66
N SER A 425 -2.28 -22.88 -3.73
CA SER A 425 -2.40 -23.40 -5.11
C SER A 425 -1.12 -24.09 -5.60
N ASN A 426 0.01 -23.92 -4.93
CA ASN A 426 1.32 -24.46 -5.33
C ASN A 426 1.98 -25.30 -4.23
N ASN A 427 1.23 -25.90 -3.32
CA ASN A 427 1.75 -26.71 -2.21
C ASN A 427 2.88 -26.02 -1.40
N SER A 428 2.98 -24.68 -1.48
CA SER A 428 3.94 -23.89 -0.74
C SER A 428 3.64 -23.96 0.75
N ARG A 429 4.63 -24.37 1.56
CA ARG A 429 4.48 -24.61 2.99
C ARG A 429 5.10 -23.49 3.81
N PRO A 430 4.39 -22.93 4.79
CA PRO A 430 4.99 -21.94 5.66
C PRO A 430 5.99 -22.59 6.63
N SER A 431 7.08 -21.87 6.89
CA SER A 431 7.93 -22.09 8.04
C SER A 431 7.27 -21.53 9.28
N LEU A 432 7.27 -22.28 10.38
CA LEU A 432 6.58 -21.95 11.61
C LEU A 432 7.55 -21.82 12.77
N GLY A 433 7.31 -20.88 13.65
CA GLY A 433 8.06 -20.64 14.87
C GLY A 433 7.15 -20.21 16.01
N ILE A 434 7.67 -20.19 17.20
CA ILE A 434 6.96 -19.72 18.39
C ILE A 434 7.90 -18.86 19.25
N SER A 435 7.45 -17.68 19.59
CA SER A 435 8.11 -16.82 20.57
C SER A 435 7.38 -16.90 21.90
N THR A 436 8.12 -16.99 23.01
CA THR A 436 7.54 -17.15 24.35
C THR A 436 7.93 -16.00 25.26
N ASP A 437 7.01 -15.63 26.17
CA ASP A 437 7.23 -14.64 27.23
C ASP A 437 7.84 -13.30 26.76
N PHE A 438 7.39 -12.84 25.57
CA PHE A 438 7.83 -11.61 24.92
C PHE A 438 9.32 -11.56 24.51
N ILE A 439 9.96 -12.75 24.45
CA ILE A 439 11.32 -12.89 23.94
C ILE A 439 11.24 -13.37 22.50
N GLU A 440 11.86 -12.61 21.60
CA GLU A 440 11.89 -13.00 20.20
C GLU A 440 12.88 -14.14 19.96
N THR A 441 12.43 -15.15 19.23
CA THR A 441 13.28 -16.24 18.73
C THR A 441 13.35 -16.17 17.21
N SER A 442 14.52 -16.43 16.64
CA SER A 442 14.71 -16.49 15.18
C SER A 442 14.48 -17.89 14.59
N GLU A 443 14.31 -18.90 15.44
CA GLU A 443 14.17 -20.27 14.99
C GLU A 443 12.79 -20.51 14.37
N MET A 444 12.79 -21.03 13.16
CA MET A 444 11.61 -21.47 12.42
C MET A 444 11.83 -22.88 11.88
N SER A 445 10.79 -23.69 11.91
CA SER A 445 10.80 -25.06 11.39
C SER A 445 9.80 -25.17 10.24
N THR A 446 10.19 -25.85 9.18
CA THR A 446 9.33 -26.16 8.04
C THR A 446 8.90 -27.62 8.13
N ALA A 447 7.66 -27.92 7.77
CA ALA A 447 7.22 -29.32 7.61
C ALA A 447 8.06 -29.98 6.51
N SER A 448 8.57 -31.17 6.78
CA SER A 448 9.25 -31.96 5.75
C SER A 448 8.27 -32.29 4.63
N VAL A 449 8.68 -32.05 3.40
CA VAL A 449 7.93 -32.45 2.21
C VAL A 449 7.93 -33.97 2.17
N GLN A 450 6.82 -34.64 2.53
CA GLN A 450 6.57 -36.00 2.07
C GLN A 450 6.09 -35.90 0.64
N GLY A 451 6.98 -36.23 -0.29
CA GLY A 451 6.74 -36.35 -1.72
C GLY A 451 5.87 -35.25 -2.33
N ALA A 452 6.40 -34.47 -3.22
CA ALA A 452 5.55 -33.67 -4.11
C ALA A 452 4.60 -34.65 -4.81
N GLU A 453 3.39 -34.81 -4.30
CA GLU A 453 2.30 -35.38 -5.09
C GLU A 453 1.98 -34.29 -6.12
N GLY A 454 2.51 -34.51 -7.24
CA GLY A 454 2.81 -33.86 -8.44
C GLY A 454 1.89 -32.75 -8.90
N LEU A 455 2.51 -31.70 -9.35
CA LEU A 455 2.08 -31.09 -10.59
C LEU A 455 2.13 -32.19 -11.65
N THR A 456 1.00 -32.49 -12.24
CA THR A 456 0.87 -33.53 -13.26
C THR A 456 1.61 -33.07 -14.52
N LEU A 457 2.79 -33.64 -14.75
CA LEU A 457 3.61 -33.33 -15.93
C LEU A 457 3.00 -34.00 -17.15
N TRP A 458 2.96 -33.33 -18.29
CA TRP A 458 2.37 -33.78 -19.54
C TRP A 458 2.87 -35.16 -20.00
N ASP A 459 4.15 -35.48 -19.79
CA ASP A 459 4.78 -36.73 -20.17
C ASP A 459 4.67 -37.84 -19.12
N ALA A 460 4.19 -37.53 -17.91
CA ALA A 460 4.08 -38.49 -16.82
C ALA A 460 2.64 -38.72 -16.38
N ALA A 461 1.73 -37.84 -16.75
CA ALA A 461 0.33 -37.89 -16.35
C ALA A 461 -0.50 -38.85 -17.20
N LEU A 462 -1.35 -39.61 -16.53
CA LEU A 462 -2.31 -40.51 -17.18
C LEU A 462 -3.62 -39.74 -17.42
N TRP A 463 -4.10 -39.72 -18.67
CA TRP A 463 -5.44 -39.27 -19.01
C TRP A 463 -6.47 -40.05 -18.19
N ASP A 464 -7.46 -39.38 -17.60
CA ASP A 464 -8.52 -39.90 -16.74
C ASP A 464 -8.09 -40.35 -15.33
N VAL A 465 -6.83 -40.18 -14.92
CA VAL A 465 -6.34 -40.55 -13.58
C VAL A 465 -5.80 -39.32 -12.83
N ASP A 466 -5.12 -38.44 -13.54
CA ASP A 466 -4.45 -37.29 -12.94
C ASP A 466 -5.25 -35.99 -13.10
N ASP A 467 -5.20 -35.13 -12.07
CA ASP A 467 -5.91 -33.86 -12.08
C ASP A 467 -5.11 -32.80 -12.84
N TRP A 468 -5.63 -32.31 -13.94
CA TRP A 468 -5.00 -31.34 -14.85
C TRP A 468 -5.21 -29.88 -14.45
N SER A 469 -6.01 -29.63 -13.44
CA SER A 469 -6.18 -28.31 -12.84
C SER A 469 -5.23 -28.16 -11.66
N GLY A 470 -4.56 -27.02 -11.55
CA GLY A 470 -3.82 -26.66 -10.34
C GLY A 470 -4.73 -26.75 -9.12
N SER A 471 -4.69 -27.86 -8.39
CA SER A 471 -5.59 -28.11 -7.26
C SER A 471 -5.19 -27.21 -6.09
N ILE A 472 -6.16 -26.50 -5.54
CA ILE A 472 -6.02 -25.83 -4.25
C ILE A 472 -5.78 -26.89 -3.18
N THR A 473 -4.56 -26.93 -2.63
CA THR A 473 -4.17 -27.90 -1.62
C THR A 473 -4.41 -27.35 -0.22
N GLN A 474 -5.00 -28.17 0.64
CA GLN A 474 -5.11 -27.90 2.08
C GLN A 474 -3.87 -28.45 2.79
N ILE A 475 -3.06 -27.58 3.39
CA ILE A 475 -1.86 -27.97 4.13
C ILE A 475 -2.17 -27.91 5.62
N ASN A 476 -2.05 -29.05 6.28
CA ASN A 476 -2.35 -29.21 7.69
C ASN A 476 -1.38 -30.16 8.41
N ASP A 477 -0.12 -30.19 7.99
CA ASP A 477 0.91 -31.05 8.59
C ASP A 477 1.38 -30.52 9.95
N TRP A 478 1.65 -31.42 10.87
CA TRP A 478 2.19 -31.08 12.18
C TRP A 478 3.69 -30.78 12.11
N VAL A 479 4.08 -29.61 12.63
CA VAL A 479 5.47 -29.16 12.73
C VAL A 479 5.90 -29.13 14.18
N SER A 480 7.09 -29.64 14.49
CA SER A 480 7.67 -29.58 15.83
C SER A 480 8.14 -28.16 16.15
N ILE A 481 7.68 -27.61 17.29
CA ILE A 481 8.01 -26.26 17.76
C ILE A 481 8.34 -26.27 19.26
N PRO A 482 9.45 -26.89 19.70
CA PRO A 482 9.76 -27.02 21.11
C PRO A 482 10.01 -25.66 21.76
N ALA A 483 9.14 -25.26 22.69
CA ALA A 483 9.28 -24.01 23.44
C ALA A 483 8.64 -24.12 24.82
N ILE A 484 9.08 -23.29 25.77
CA ILE A 484 8.53 -23.24 27.12
C ILE A 484 8.28 -21.76 27.49
N GLY A 485 7.06 -21.47 27.95
CA GLY A 485 6.69 -20.12 28.38
C GLY A 485 5.26 -20.04 28.93
N ARG A 486 4.90 -18.88 29.47
CA ARG A 486 3.54 -18.59 29.94
C ARG A 486 2.67 -18.00 28.85
N PHE A 487 3.26 -17.14 28.04
CA PHE A 487 2.64 -16.54 26.86
C PHE A 487 3.36 -17.05 25.62
N ALA A 488 2.65 -17.20 24.53
CA ALA A 488 3.24 -17.60 23.27
C ALA A 488 2.63 -16.81 22.09
N SER A 489 3.47 -16.52 21.12
CA SER A 489 3.13 -15.87 19.86
C SER A 489 3.59 -16.77 18.72
N VAL A 490 2.69 -17.06 17.80
CA VAL A 490 2.97 -17.84 16.59
C VAL A 490 3.66 -16.95 15.58
N LYS A 491 4.79 -17.42 15.06
CA LYS A 491 5.50 -16.85 13.92
C LYS A 491 5.32 -17.73 12.70
N PHE A 492 5.18 -17.12 11.55
CA PHE A 492 5.04 -17.82 10.28
C PHE A 492 5.69 -17.04 9.16
N GLN A 493 6.30 -17.75 8.24
CA GLN A 493 6.93 -17.19 7.05
C GLN A 493 6.62 -18.08 5.86
N ALA A 494 6.34 -17.47 4.72
CA ALA A 494 6.10 -18.16 3.47
C ALA A 494 6.81 -17.45 2.32
N GLN A 495 7.02 -18.18 1.24
CA GLN A 495 7.50 -17.63 -0.02
C GLN A 495 6.51 -17.98 -1.12
N THR A 496 6.20 -17.01 -1.97
CA THR A 496 5.42 -17.19 -3.20
C THR A 496 6.29 -16.85 -4.40
N GLY A 497 5.92 -17.33 -5.58
CA GLY A 497 6.70 -17.10 -6.80
C GLY A 497 8.03 -17.86 -6.84
N VAL A 498 8.15 -18.92 -6.05
CA VAL A 498 9.29 -19.84 -6.15
C VAL A 498 9.07 -20.73 -7.36
N GLU A 499 10.05 -20.77 -8.26
CA GLU A 499 10.01 -21.76 -9.36
C GLU A 499 9.88 -23.16 -8.77
N ALA A 500 8.91 -23.92 -9.25
CA ALA A 500 8.91 -25.34 -8.98
C ALA A 500 10.19 -25.93 -9.59
N THR A 501 11.17 -26.26 -8.73
CA THR A 501 12.38 -26.97 -9.15
C THR A 501 12.01 -28.41 -9.52
N GLY A 502 11.28 -28.55 -10.62
CA GLY A 502 10.99 -29.80 -11.28
C GLY A 502 11.73 -29.76 -12.61
N SER A 503 12.61 -30.73 -12.79
CA SER A 503 13.32 -31.00 -14.03
C SER A 503 12.49 -30.70 -15.26
N ASP A 504 13.02 -29.85 -16.14
CA ASP A 504 12.76 -29.77 -17.59
C ASP A 504 11.30 -29.96 -18.05
N GLY A 505 10.36 -29.24 -17.45
CA GLY A 505 8.94 -29.27 -17.85
C GLY A 505 8.59 -28.14 -18.82
N SER A 506 8.16 -28.49 -20.02
CA SER A 506 7.56 -27.57 -20.97
C SER A 506 6.16 -27.15 -20.54
N TYR A 507 5.83 -25.86 -20.67
CA TYR A 507 4.50 -25.34 -20.35
C TYR A 507 3.72 -25.01 -21.63
N TRP A 508 2.45 -25.45 -21.68
CA TRP A 508 1.55 -25.15 -22.78
C TRP A 508 1.23 -23.64 -22.85
N GLY A 509 1.50 -23.05 -24.01
CA GLY A 509 1.10 -21.68 -24.31
C GLY A 509 2.22 -20.64 -24.32
N VAL A 510 3.46 -21.00 -23.98
CA VAL A 510 4.61 -20.08 -23.96
C VAL A 510 5.67 -20.46 -25.00
N ASP A 511 5.81 -21.75 -25.35
CA ASP A 511 6.85 -22.21 -26.25
C ASP A 511 6.35 -22.49 -27.69
N SER A 512 7.17 -22.13 -28.68
CA SER A 512 6.89 -22.37 -30.10
C SER A 512 7.12 -23.83 -30.45
N TRP A 513 6.22 -24.40 -31.23
CA TRP A 513 6.41 -25.73 -31.81
C TRP A 513 7.67 -25.76 -32.72
N GLY A 514 8.68 -26.49 -32.31
CA GLY A 514 9.86 -26.78 -33.17
C GLY A 514 11.22 -26.39 -32.63
N ASP A 515 11.34 -25.64 -31.53
CA ASP A 515 12.64 -25.13 -31.03
C ASP A 515 13.33 -26.03 -30.00
N GLY A 516 12.82 -27.19 -29.68
CA GLY A 516 13.51 -28.23 -28.89
C GLY A 516 13.89 -27.87 -27.45
N ILE A 517 13.54 -26.67 -26.96
CA ILE A 517 13.73 -26.22 -25.58
C ILE A 517 12.37 -25.85 -25.03
N TRP A 518 11.69 -26.81 -24.45
CA TRP A 518 10.45 -26.64 -23.74
C TRP A 518 10.79 -26.33 -22.26
N GLY A 519 11.01 -25.11 -21.92
CA GLY A 519 11.43 -24.71 -20.60
C GLY A 519 11.55 -23.20 -20.50
N GLY A 520 10.46 -22.49 -20.78
CA GLY A 520 10.35 -21.09 -20.38
C GLY A 520 10.16 -21.01 -18.87
N THR A 521 10.85 -20.09 -18.19
CA THR A 521 10.60 -19.71 -16.82
C THR A 521 9.22 -19.02 -16.73
N SER A 522 8.14 -19.78 -16.80
CA SER A 522 6.82 -19.25 -16.48
C SER A 522 6.61 -19.40 -14.97
N PHE A 523 6.75 -18.30 -14.25
CA PHE A 523 6.25 -18.21 -12.88
C PHE A 523 4.77 -18.60 -12.90
N ALA A 524 4.35 -19.45 -11.93
CA ALA A 524 2.95 -19.79 -11.77
C ALA A 524 2.16 -18.48 -11.66
N SER A 525 1.41 -18.12 -12.69
CA SER A 525 0.86 -16.78 -12.90
C SER A 525 -0.14 -16.34 -11.82
N ASP A 526 -0.63 -17.24 -10.99
CA ASP A 526 -1.67 -16.99 -9.98
C ASP A 526 -1.51 -17.84 -8.71
N GLU A 527 -0.27 -18.03 -8.24
CA GLU A 527 -0.06 -18.70 -6.95
C GLU A 527 -0.75 -17.91 -5.83
N THR A 528 -1.64 -18.57 -5.11
CA THR A 528 -2.30 -17.99 -3.94
C THR A 528 -1.96 -18.79 -2.70
N MET A 529 -1.61 -18.10 -1.60
CA MET A 529 -1.41 -18.70 -0.31
C MET A 529 -2.27 -17.99 0.73
N ARG A 530 -3.14 -18.74 1.41
CA ARG A 530 -4.03 -18.24 2.45
C ARG A 530 -3.80 -18.98 3.75
N ILE A 531 -3.65 -18.24 4.84
CA ILE A 531 -3.53 -18.80 6.18
C ILE A 531 -4.86 -18.56 6.92
N ASN A 532 -5.50 -19.65 7.30
CA ASN A 532 -6.78 -19.66 7.98
C ASN A 532 -6.65 -19.83 9.51
N GLY A 533 -5.45 -20.13 10.02
CA GLY A 533 -5.17 -20.25 11.44
C GLY A 533 -4.10 -21.28 11.76
N PHE A 534 -3.94 -21.52 13.07
CA PHE A 534 -2.96 -22.47 13.59
C PHE A 534 -3.56 -23.26 14.76
N VAL A 535 -3.23 -24.53 14.85
CA VAL A 535 -3.53 -25.37 16.01
C VAL A 535 -2.23 -25.64 16.75
N VAL A 536 -2.16 -25.28 18.03
CA VAL A 536 -0.95 -25.41 18.85
C VAL A 536 -1.18 -26.46 19.92
N LEU A 537 -0.30 -27.45 20.01
CA LEU A 537 -0.30 -28.45 21.07
C LEU A 537 0.65 -28.05 22.21
N TYR A 538 0.16 -28.10 23.43
CA TYR A 538 0.94 -27.76 24.61
C TYR A 538 0.55 -28.60 25.82
N GLU A 539 1.48 -28.78 26.74
CA GLU A 539 1.29 -29.37 28.05
C GLU A 539 1.36 -28.30 29.13
N THR A 540 0.49 -28.34 30.12
CA THR A 540 0.53 -27.41 31.26
C THR A 540 1.34 -27.99 32.40
N GLY A 541 2.40 -27.27 32.81
CA GLY A 541 3.16 -27.54 34.03
C GLY A 541 2.42 -27.09 35.30
N GLY A 542 2.98 -27.40 36.47
CA GLY A 542 2.49 -26.90 37.74
C GLY A 542 2.79 -25.39 37.92
N TYR A 543 2.16 -24.77 38.92
CA TYR A 543 2.54 -23.43 39.39
C TYR A 543 4.00 -23.46 39.92
N ILE A 544 4.81 -22.49 39.52
CA ILE A 544 6.13 -22.24 40.13
C ILE A 544 5.93 -21.21 41.21
#